data_9eef77be94c508c38d5f3637b8b44383
#
_entry.id   9eef77be94c508c38d5f3637b8b44383
#
_cell.length_a   1.000
_cell.length_b   1.000
_cell.length_c   1.000
_cell.angle_alpha   90.00
_cell.angle_beta   90.00
_cell.angle_gamma   90.00
#
_symmetry.space_group_name_H-M   'P 1'
#
loop_
_entity.id
_entity.type
_entity.pdbx_description
1 polymer ?
#
loop_
_entity_poly.entity_id
_entity_poly.type
_entity_poly.pdbx_seq_one_letter_code
_entity_poly.pdbx_strand_id
1 'polypeptide(L)'
;MGIAADPTFMTDDEFAVYRNAFTRGGLFGPLGPYRNIDANAAATNHLANAPITQPTLMLTADREPFLPATLADGMGRWVANLKVVPITGSGHWTQQEQPAQVNDAIIRFLRRESRLG
;
A
#
# COMPACT_ATOMS: atom_id res chain seq x y z
N MET A 1 -11.50 -10.87 18.88
CA MET A 1 -10.06 -10.93 19.15
C MET A 1 -9.53 -9.51 18.94
N GLY A 2 -9.27 -8.75 20.01
CA GLY A 2 -8.77 -7.38 19.87
C GLY A 2 -7.31 -7.44 19.44
N ILE A 3 -6.99 -6.80 18.32
CA ILE A 3 -5.60 -6.56 17.95
C ILE A 3 -5.10 -5.52 18.97
N ALA A 4 -4.24 -5.96 19.91
CA ALA A 4 -3.59 -5.03 20.81
C ALA A 4 -2.73 -4.09 19.94
N ALA A 5 -2.92 -2.78 20.11
CA ALA A 5 -2.06 -1.81 19.45
C ALA A 5 -0.61 -2.07 19.91
N ASP A 6 0.29 -2.27 18.98
CA ASP A 6 1.71 -2.35 19.27
C ASP A 6 2.18 -0.96 19.72
N PRO A 7 2.59 -0.78 20.98
CA PRO A 7 3.00 0.53 21.48
C PRO A 7 4.27 1.06 20.79
N THR A 8 4.97 0.23 20.03
CA THR A 8 6.14 0.64 19.23
C THR A 8 5.77 1.13 17.83
N PHE A 9 4.49 0.95 17.42
CA PHE A 9 4.01 1.33 16.10
C PHE A 9 3.87 2.85 15.94
N MET A 10 3.46 3.54 17.00
CA MET A 10 3.13 4.96 16.96
C MET A 10 3.26 5.58 18.35
N THR A 11 3.86 6.75 18.45
CA THR A 11 3.89 7.54 19.69
C THR A 11 2.52 8.13 20.00
N ASP A 12 2.30 8.54 21.26
CA ASP A 12 1.05 9.20 21.68
C ASP A 12 0.79 10.49 20.89
N ASP A 13 1.83 11.25 20.56
CA ASP A 13 1.72 12.48 19.77
C ASP A 13 1.30 12.18 18.33
N GLU A 14 1.87 11.18 17.69
CA GLU A 14 1.47 10.72 16.37
C GLU A 14 0.03 10.21 16.37
N PHE A 15 -0.35 9.41 17.37
CA PHE A 15 -1.72 8.95 17.53
C PHE A 15 -2.71 10.12 17.71
N ALA A 16 -2.31 11.15 18.46
CA ALA A 16 -3.13 12.34 18.64
C ALA A 16 -3.44 13.08 17.32
N VAL A 17 -2.50 13.09 16.37
CA VAL A 17 -2.73 13.66 15.03
C VAL A 17 -3.87 12.93 14.32
N TYR A 18 -3.84 11.60 14.27
CA TYR A 18 -4.90 10.78 13.66
C TYR A 18 -6.25 10.99 14.38
N ARG A 19 -6.25 10.83 15.71
CA ARG A 19 -7.46 11.02 16.51
C ARG A 19 -8.11 12.39 16.25
N ASN A 20 -7.32 13.46 16.25
CA ASN A 20 -7.83 14.80 16.03
C ASN A 20 -8.35 15.00 14.60
N ALA A 21 -7.68 14.41 13.60
CA ALA A 21 -8.13 14.46 12.21
C ALA A 21 -9.50 13.77 12.05
N PHE A 22 -9.65 12.55 12.58
CA PHE A 22 -10.93 11.81 12.50
C PHE A 22 -12.04 12.45 13.35
N THR A 23 -11.70 13.04 14.50
CA THR A 23 -12.68 13.77 15.33
C THR A 23 -13.26 14.98 14.57
N ARG A 24 -12.44 15.70 13.83
CA ARG A 24 -12.88 16.86 13.03
C ARG A 24 -13.55 16.48 11.71
N GLY A 25 -12.95 15.53 10.98
CA GLY A 25 -13.36 15.19 9.62
C GLY A 25 -14.40 14.07 9.53
N GLY A 26 -14.60 13.31 10.62
CA GLY A 26 -15.44 12.13 10.64
C GLY A 26 -14.89 10.98 9.79
N LEU A 27 -15.67 9.92 9.68
CA LEU A 27 -15.30 8.70 8.96
C LEU A 27 -15.96 8.60 7.58
N PHE A 28 -16.81 9.54 7.19
CA PHE A 28 -17.55 9.45 5.93
C PHE A 28 -16.60 9.39 4.72
N GLY A 29 -15.65 10.30 4.64
CA GLY A 29 -14.63 10.33 3.57
C GLY A 29 -13.73 9.10 3.58
N PRO A 30 -13.04 8.78 4.70
CA PRO A 30 -12.17 7.61 4.81
C PRO A 30 -12.84 6.27 4.46
N LEU A 31 -14.14 6.12 4.72
CA LEU A 31 -14.90 4.92 4.36
C LEU A 31 -15.44 4.95 2.91
N GLY A 32 -15.22 6.02 2.18
CA GLY A 32 -15.66 6.17 0.78
C GLY A 32 -15.18 5.05 -0.14
N PRO A 33 -13.89 4.67 -0.14
CA PRO A 33 -13.39 3.56 -0.94
C PRO A 33 -14.15 2.25 -0.71
N TYR A 34 -14.43 1.91 0.54
CA TYR A 34 -15.15 0.68 0.89
C TYR A 34 -16.61 0.68 0.41
N ARG A 35 -17.29 1.85 0.49
CA ARG A 35 -18.67 1.98 -0.03
C ARG A 35 -18.77 1.87 -1.54
N ASN A 36 -17.69 2.15 -2.26
CA ASN A 36 -17.66 2.17 -3.71
C ASN A 36 -17.07 0.89 -4.33
N ILE A 37 -16.76 -0.14 -3.54
CA ILE A 37 -16.12 -1.37 -4.05
C ILE A 37 -16.91 -1.96 -5.22
N ASP A 38 -18.21 -2.19 -5.04
CA ASP A 38 -19.06 -2.81 -6.07
C ASP A 38 -19.21 -1.92 -7.30
N ALA A 39 -19.42 -0.61 -7.09
CA ALA A 39 -19.53 0.35 -8.17
C ALA A 39 -18.21 0.46 -8.97
N ASN A 40 -17.08 0.49 -8.28
CA ASN A 40 -15.76 0.51 -8.91
C ASN A 40 -15.49 -0.79 -9.68
N ALA A 41 -15.82 -1.95 -9.11
CA ALA A 41 -15.67 -3.24 -9.78
C ALA A 41 -16.48 -3.29 -11.08
N ALA A 42 -17.74 -2.83 -11.04
CA ALA A 42 -18.60 -2.77 -12.22
C ALA A 42 -18.04 -1.81 -13.29
N ALA A 43 -17.58 -0.63 -12.88
CA ALA A 43 -17.03 0.39 -13.79
C ALA A 43 -15.72 -0.05 -14.45
N THR A 44 -14.90 -0.86 -13.76
CA THR A 44 -13.56 -1.28 -14.22
C THR A 44 -13.51 -2.70 -14.78
N ASN A 45 -14.63 -3.42 -14.83
CA ASN A 45 -14.67 -4.81 -15.27
C ASN A 45 -14.07 -5.02 -16.68
N HIS A 46 -14.21 -4.03 -17.57
CA HIS A 46 -13.63 -4.06 -18.91
C HIS A 46 -12.08 -4.06 -18.89
N LEU A 47 -11.45 -3.69 -17.78
CA LEU A 47 -10.01 -3.68 -17.59
C LEU A 47 -9.45 -4.99 -17.00
N ALA A 48 -10.30 -5.96 -16.65
CA ALA A 48 -9.92 -7.17 -15.92
C ALA A 48 -8.77 -7.97 -16.58
N ASN A 49 -8.65 -7.88 -17.92
CA ASN A 49 -7.58 -8.54 -18.68
C ASN A 49 -6.64 -7.56 -19.39
N ALA A 50 -6.74 -6.27 -19.08
CA ALA A 50 -5.87 -5.27 -19.69
C ALA A 50 -4.46 -5.33 -19.05
N PRO A 51 -3.38 -5.42 -19.86
CA PRO A 51 -2.03 -5.39 -19.31
C PRO A 51 -1.67 -3.99 -18.83
N ILE A 52 -0.94 -3.92 -17.73
CA ILE A 52 -0.32 -2.68 -17.24
C ILE A 52 1.05 -2.57 -17.88
N THR A 53 1.23 -1.57 -18.72
CA THR A 53 2.49 -1.33 -19.48
C THR A 53 3.42 -0.35 -18.77
N GLN A 54 2.89 0.45 -17.86
CA GLN A 54 3.66 1.42 -17.08
C GLN A 54 4.65 0.73 -16.15
N PRO A 55 5.83 1.33 -15.92
CA PRO A 55 6.73 0.89 -14.87
C PRO A 55 6.01 0.87 -13.52
N THR A 56 6.06 -0.26 -12.84
CA THR A 56 5.30 -0.50 -11.61
C THR A 56 6.23 -1.01 -10.50
N LEU A 57 6.13 -0.38 -9.33
CA LEU A 57 6.78 -0.83 -8.11
C LEU A 57 5.73 -1.46 -7.17
N MET A 58 5.95 -2.72 -6.80
CA MET A 58 5.20 -3.42 -5.76
C MET A 58 6.07 -3.56 -4.52
N LEU A 59 5.63 -3.02 -3.40
CA LEU A 59 6.24 -3.25 -2.09
C LEU A 59 5.44 -4.33 -1.37
N THR A 60 6.13 -5.34 -0.84
CA THR A 60 5.52 -6.40 -0.03
C THR A 60 6.07 -6.34 1.38
N ALA A 61 5.26 -6.68 2.38
CA ALA A 61 5.66 -6.69 3.78
C ALA A 61 5.75 -8.14 4.30
N ASP A 62 6.78 -8.43 5.07
CA ASP A 62 7.08 -9.79 5.55
C ASP A 62 6.19 -10.25 6.72
N ARG A 63 5.56 -9.29 7.43
CA ARG A 63 4.68 -9.52 8.59
C ARG A 63 3.23 -9.11 8.33
N GLU A 64 2.86 -8.91 7.07
CA GLU A 64 1.50 -8.55 6.68
C GLU A 64 0.51 -9.69 6.97
N PRO A 65 -0.48 -9.48 7.88
CA PRO A 65 -1.35 -10.56 8.31
C PRO A 65 -2.53 -10.84 7.36
N PHE A 66 -2.88 -9.89 6.47
CA PHE A 66 -4.07 -9.98 5.63
C PHE A 66 -3.75 -10.20 4.16
N LEU A 67 -2.67 -9.59 3.68
CA LEU A 67 -2.25 -9.57 2.27
C LEU A 67 -0.82 -10.12 2.16
N PRO A 68 -0.63 -11.44 2.30
CA PRO A 68 0.71 -12.03 2.32
C PRO A 68 1.49 -11.69 1.04
N ALA A 69 2.81 -11.60 1.16
CA ALA A 69 3.70 -11.24 0.06
C ALA A 69 3.51 -12.12 -1.20
N THR A 70 3.05 -13.37 -1.00
CA THR A 70 2.73 -14.32 -2.08
C THR A 70 1.59 -13.85 -3.00
N LEU A 71 0.77 -12.88 -2.58
CA LEU A 71 -0.22 -12.28 -3.49
C LEU A 71 0.41 -11.51 -4.65
N ALA A 72 1.68 -11.11 -4.52
CA ALA A 72 2.44 -10.53 -5.63
C ALA A 72 2.92 -11.57 -6.65
N ASP A 73 2.86 -12.87 -6.30
CA ASP A 73 3.27 -13.93 -7.19
C ASP A 73 2.38 -13.96 -8.44
N GLY A 74 3.03 -14.01 -9.58
CA GLY A 74 2.33 -14.03 -10.87
C GLY A 74 1.82 -12.68 -11.37
N MET A 75 2.02 -11.55 -10.64
CA MET A 75 1.69 -10.21 -11.14
C MET A 75 2.37 -9.89 -12.48
N GLY A 76 3.56 -10.44 -12.74
CA GLY A 76 4.29 -10.23 -13.99
C GLY A 76 3.53 -10.65 -15.26
N ARG A 77 2.46 -11.48 -15.14
CA ARG A 77 1.59 -11.80 -16.28
C ARG A 77 0.72 -10.61 -16.73
N TRP A 78 0.45 -9.68 -15.81
CA TRP A 78 -0.40 -8.52 -16.05
C TRP A 78 0.38 -7.21 -16.12
N VAL A 79 1.56 -7.18 -15.47
CA VAL A 79 2.41 -5.99 -15.35
C VAL A 79 3.74 -6.27 -16.05
N ALA A 80 3.89 -5.72 -17.26
CA ALA A 80 5.04 -6.01 -18.10
C ALA A 80 6.37 -5.49 -17.51
N ASN A 81 6.35 -4.37 -16.81
CA ASN A 81 7.53 -3.73 -16.23
C ASN A 81 7.38 -3.63 -14.69
N LEU A 82 7.34 -4.80 -14.04
CA LEU A 82 7.15 -4.95 -12.60
C LEU A 82 8.48 -5.07 -11.87
N LYS A 83 8.64 -4.27 -10.81
CA LYS A 83 9.67 -4.47 -9.80
C LYS A 83 8.99 -4.77 -8.46
N VAL A 84 9.32 -5.91 -7.85
CA VAL A 84 8.88 -6.27 -6.49
C VAL A 84 10.04 -6.02 -5.52
N VAL A 85 9.77 -5.34 -4.42
CA VAL A 85 10.75 -5.07 -3.34
C VAL A 85 10.13 -5.48 -2.01
N PRO A 86 10.70 -6.49 -1.32
CA PRO A 86 10.26 -6.85 0.01
C PRO A 86 10.74 -5.80 1.04
N ILE A 87 9.84 -5.44 1.95
CA ILE A 87 10.11 -4.59 3.12
C ILE A 87 10.13 -5.51 4.35
N THR A 88 11.25 -5.52 5.05
CA THR A 88 11.44 -6.42 6.19
C THR A 88 11.08 -5.76 7.50
N GLY A 89 10.53 -6.56 8.44
CA GLY A 89 10.12 -6.08 9.76
C GLY A 89 8.88 -5.19 9.73
N SER A 90 8.01 -5.37 8.74
CA SER A 90 6.85 -4.53 8.46
C SER A 90 5.58 -5.34 8.32
N GLY A 91 4.48 -4.83 8.87
CA GLY A 91 3.12 -5.34 8.71
C GLY A 91 2.29 -4.52 7.74
N HIS A 92 1.02 -4.34 8.08
CA HIS A 92 0.02 -3.72 7.20
C HIS A 92 0.30 -2.24 6.88
N TRP A 93 0.82 -1.50 7.84
CA TRP A 93 1.11 -0.07 7.68
C TRP A 93 2.57 0.17 7.30
N THR A 94 3.01 -0.51 6.26
CA THR A 94 4.40 -0.61 5.81
C THR A 94 5.11 0.75 5.75
N GLN A 95 4.47 1.78 5.24
CA GLN A 95 5.05 3.12 5.11
C GLN A 95 5.25 3.84 6.46
N GLN A 96 4.51 3.44 7.49
CA GLN A 96 4.65 3.99 8.85
C GLN A 96 5.61 3.17 9.69
N GLU A 97 5.58 1.84 9.51
CA GLU A 97 6.42 0.91 10.24
C GLU A 97 7.88 0.94 9.77
N GLN A 98 8.09 1.10 8.44
CA GLN A 98 9.41 1.09 7.82
C GLN A 98 9.61 2.24 6.82
N PRO A 99 9.45 3.51 7.23
CA PRO A 99 9.48 4.66 6.32
C PRO A 99 10.80 4.78 5.55
N ALA A 100 11.93 4.45 6.18
CA ALA A 100 13.23 4.52 5.53
C ALA A 100 13.36 3.54 4.36
N GLN A 101 12.94 2.28 4.55
CA GLN A 101 12.98 1.27 3.50
C GLN A 101 12.02 1.61 2.35
N VAL A 102 10.79 2.03 2.69
CA VAL A 102 9.77 2.43 1.71
C VAL A 102 10.24 3.61 0.87
N ASN A 103 10.72 4.68 1.52
CA ASN A 103 11.19 5.87 0.83
C ASN A 103 12.39 5.57 -0.07
N ASP A 104 13.36 4.78 0.40
CA ASP A 104 14.52 4.39 -0.40
C ASP A 104 14.09 3.59 -1.65
N ALA A 105 13.19 2.63 -1.49
CA ALA A 105 12.68 1.84 -2.60
C ALA A 105 11.97 2.70 -3.66
N ILE A 106 11.11 3.63 -3.23
CA ILE A 106 10.40 4.56 -4.12
C ILE A 106 11.38 5.49 -4.83
N ILE A 107 12.32 6.10 -4.10
CA ILE A 107 13.30 7.05 -4.68
C ILE A 107 14.19 6.34 -5.69
N ARG A 108 14.67 5.13 -5.39
CA ARG A 108 15.48 4.35 -6.35
C ARG A 108 14.69 3.97 -7.59
N PHE A 109 13.44 3.59 -7.42
CA PHE A 109 12.56 3.27 -8.55
C PHE A 109 12.37 4.50 -9.45
N LEU A 110 11.97 5.64 -8.90
CA LEU A 110 11.75 6.87 -9.67
C LEU A 110 13.01 7.37 -10.38
N ARG A 111 14.19 7.30 -9.72
CA ARG A 111 15.47 7.68 -10.34
C ARG A 111 15.87 6.76 -11.48
N ARG A 112 15.50 5.50 -11.46
CA ARG A 112 15.75 4.57 -12.55
C ARG A 112 14.88 4.91 -13.75
N GLU A 113 13.59 5.11 -13.53
CA GLU A 113 12.63 5.42 -14.58
C GLU A 113 12.94 6.76 -15.27
N SER A 114 13.35 7.78 -14.50
CA SER A 114 13.75 9.08 -15.06
C SER A 114 15.04 9.06 -15.89
N ARG A 115 15.81 7.95 -15.89
CA ARG A 115 16.99 7.78 -16.76
C ARG A 115 16.69 7.03 -18.05
N LEU A 116 15.50 6.48 -18.18
CA LEU A 116 15.06 5.69 -19.32
C LEU A 116 14.13 6.46 -20.27
N GLY A 117 13.70 7.65 -19.87
CA GLY A 117 12.92 8.60 -20.68
C GLY A 117 13.75 9.78 -21.10
#